data_196a9ea6eac1735fd4cd52dd020d7702
#
_entry.id   196a9ea6eac1735fd4cd52dd020d7702
#
_cell.length_a   1.000
_cell.length_b   1.000
_cell.length_c   1.000
_cell.angle_alpha   90.00
_cell.angle_beta   90.00
_cell.angle_gamma   90.00
#
_symmetry.space_group_name_H-M   'P 1'
#
loop_
_entity.id
_entity.type
_entity.pdbx_description
1 polymer ?
#
loop_
_entity_poly.entity_id
_entity_poly.type
_entity_poly.pdbx_seq_one_letter_code
_entity_poly.pdbx_strand_id
1 'polypeptide(L)'
;MTAIKTNERPGTRAQVKYVRSSAYKVREVLNLIRGKSFFEATNILTFSERRISDTVLKCLNCAAANAENNDSIPVEELFVSACYADEGPTLKRWRPRARGRATRIRKRTSHITLILGRYSPEQLAELRERAELRGNSTQQSATESRKRRVAKSKESEIDDQSALEEVEDSSELVDGNDNQPEVEEVDKSSEAVDEAIEESMVEEN
;
A
#
# COMPACT_ATOMS: atom_id res chain seq x y z
N MET A 1 -8.83 -5.99 -40.71
CA MET A 1 -8.85 -6.75 -39.43
C MET A 1 -10.04 -6.26 -38.61
N THR A 2 -11.05 -7.08 -38.41
CA THR A 2 -12.20 -6.76 -37.54
C THR A 2 -11.72 -6.81 -36.08
N ALA A 3 -11.86 -5.70 -35.37
CA ALA A 3 -11.50 -5.65 -33.95
C ALA A 3 -12.36 -6.65 -33.17
N ILE A 4 -11.73 -7.53 -32.41
CA ILE A 4 -12.40 -8.48 -31.53
C ILE A 4 -13.27 -7.69 -30.55
N LYS A 5 -14.58 -8.01 -30.50
CA LYS A 5 -15.49 -7.37 -29.56
C LYS A 5 -15.00 -7.60 -28.13
N THR A 6 -15.20 -6.63 -27.26
CA THR A 6 -14.69 -6.66 -25.87
C THR A 6 -15.19 -7.89 -25.08
N ASN A 7 -16.36 -8.44 -25.46
CA ASN A 7 -16.94 -9.62 -24.82
C ASN A 7 -16.34 -10.96 -25.33
N GLU A 8 -15.62 -10.95 -26.43
CA GLU A 8 -15.04 -12.13 -27.07
C GLU A 8 -13.52 -12.26 -26.77
N ARG A 9 -12.97 -11.38 -25.95
CA ARG A 9 -11.56 -11.48 -25.56
C ARG A 9 -11.33 -12.72 -24.71
N PRO A 10 -10.29 -13.51 -25.02
CA PRO A 10 -9.93 -14.68 -24.23
C PRO A 10 -9.54 -14.25 -22.81
N GLY A 11 -9.89 -15.07 -21.85
CA GLY A 11 -9.56 -14.86 -20.45
C GLY A 11 -10.76 -15.01 -19.52
N THR A 12 -10.47 -15.07 -18.23
CA THR A 12 -11.49 -15.26 -17.19
C THR A 12 -12.18 -13.95 -16.87
N ARG A 13 -13.51 -13.96 -16.94
CA ARG A 13 -14.35 -12.77 -16.80
C ARG A 13 -15.00 -12.69 -15.43
N ALA A 14 -14.97 -11.51 -14.81
CA ALA A 14 -15.86 -11.15 -13.70
C ALA A 14 -16.63 -9.86 -14.01
N GLN A 15 -17.88 -9.81 -13.56
CA GLN A 15 -18.77 -8.66 -13.80
C GLN A 15 -19.57 -8.32 -12.55
N VAL A 16 -19.54 -7.03 -12.18
CA VAL A 16 -20.42 -6.47 -11.13
C VAL A 16 -21.40 -5.52 -11.77
N LYS A 17 -22.70 -5.80 -11.59
CA LYS A 17 -23.78 -5.00 -12.16
C LYS A 17 -24.35 -4.02 -11.13
N TYR A 18 -24.92 -2.91 -11.61
CA TYR A 18 -25.68 -1.91 -10.83
C TYR A 18 -24.91 -1.26 -9.69
N VAL A 19 -23.59 -1.08 -9.85
CA VAL A 19 -22.76 -0.36 -8.88
C VAL A 19 -23.23 1.10 -8.78
N ARG A 20 -23.46 1.60 -7.57
CA ARG A 20 -23.94 2.95 -7.32
C ARG A 20 -22.85 4.02 -7.45
N SER A 21 -22.21 4.03 -8.61
CA SER A 21 -21.21 5.02 -9.02
C SER A 21 -21.40 5.37 -10.49
N SER A 22 -20.96 6.54 -10.92
CA SER A 22 -21.00 6.88 -12.34
C SER A 22 -19.88 6.16 -13.09
N ALA A 23 -20.15 5.70 -14.31
CA ALA A 23 -19.16 5.02 -15.16
C ALA A 23 -17.90 5.87 -15.38
N TYR A 24 -18.02 7.19 -15.45
CA TYR A 24 -16.90 8.10 -15.59
C TYR A 24 -15.88 7.95 -14.45
N LYS A 25 -16.35 7.98 -13.18
CA LYS A 25 -15.48 7.82 -12.01
C LYS A 25 -14.85 6.43 -11.91
N VAL A 26 -15.60 5.42 -12.36
CA VAL A 26 -15.09 4.04 -12.42
C VAL A 26 -13.97 3.93 -13.45
N ARG A 27 -14.15 4.52 -14.65
CA ARG A 27 -13.16 4.48 -15.73
C ARG A 27 -11.82 5.10 -15.33
N GLU A 28 -11.82 6.15 -14.51
CA GLU A 28 -10.58 6.72 -13.97
C GLU A 28 -9.77 5.69 -13.21
N VAL A 29 -10.41 4.90 -12.32
CA VAL A 29 -9.74 3.85 -11.55
C VAL A 29 -9.33 2.67 -12.45
N LEU A 30 -10.20 2.26 -13.38
CA LEU A 30 -9.90 1.16 -14.30
C LEU A 30 -8.70 1.47 -15.22
N ASN A 31 -8.50 2.73 -15.58
CA ASN A 31 -7.36 3.13 -16.40
C ASN A 31 -6.01 2.96 -15.69
N LEU A 32 -5.99 3.01 -14.34
CA LEU A 32 -4.77 2.80 -13.55
C LEU A 32 -4.32 1.34 -13.55
N ILE A 33 -5.25 0.40 -13.63
CA ILE A 33 -5.00 -1.04 -13.53
C ILE A 33 -4.91 -1.75 -14.88
N ARG A 34 -5.28 -1.08 -15.97
CA ARG A 34 -5.29 -1.69 -17.29
C ARG A 34 -3.89 -2.13 -17.72
N GLY A 35 -3.75 -3.40 -18.15
CA GLY A 35 -2.49 -3.97 -18.60
C GLY A 35 -1.48 -4.28 -17.48
N LYS A 36 -1.89 -4.12 -16.20
CA LYS A 36 -1.05 -4.43 -15.05
C LYS A 36 -1.17 -5.88 -14.64
N SER A 37 -0.12 -6.42 -13.97
CA SER A 37 -0.20 -7.72 -13.32
C SER A 37 -1.25 -7.70 -12.20
N PHE A 38 -1.73 -8.87 -11.80
CA PHE A 38 -2.71 -8.97 -10.72
C PHE A 38 -2.21 -8.31 -9.43
N PHE A 39 -0.98 -8.57 -9.03
CA PHE A 39 -0.39 -8.02 -7.80
C PHE A 39 -0.20 -6.49 -7.86
N GLU A 40 0.28 -5.97 -8.98
CA GLU A 40 0.39 -4.51 -9.17
C GLU A 40 -0.98 -3.84 -9.15
N ALA A 41 -1.98 -4.43 -9.81
CA ALA A 41 -3.34 -3.92 -9.82
C ALA A 41 -3.96 -3.91 -8.41
N THR A 42 -3.75 -4.97 -7.63
CA THR A 42 -4.19 -5.08 -6.24
C THR A 42 -3.56 -4.00 -5.37
N ASN A 43 -2.24 -3.80 -5.48
CA ASN A 43 -1.53 -2.76 -4.74
C ASN A 43 -2.05 -1.35 -5.10
N ILE A 44 -2.21 -1.04 -6.39
CA ILE A 44 -2.75 0.26 -6.84
C ILE A 44 -4.15 0.51 -6.28
N LEU A 45 -5.02 -0.51 -6.28
CA LEU A 45 -6.39 -0.39 -5.78
C LEU A 45 -6.45 -0.24 -4.26
N THR A 46 -5.59 -0.93 -3.52
CA THR A 46 -5.53 -0.88 -2.06
C THR A 46 -5.09 0.50 -1.56
N PHE A 47 -4.10 1.11 -2.23
CA PHE A 47 -3.60 2.44 -1.86
C PHE A 47 -4.36 3.60 -2.52
N SER A 48 -5.40 3.32 -3.30
CA SER A 48 -6.20 4.35 -3.97
C SER A 48 -7.21 4.97 -3.01
N GLU A 49 -7.20 6.30 -2.88
CA GLU A 49 -8.15 7.07 -2.06
C GLU A 49 -9.60 7.05 -2.58
N ARG A 50 -9.82 6.50 -3.77
CA ARG A 50 -11.13 6.48 -4.42
C ARG A 50 -12.01 5.40 -3.82
N ARG A 51 -13.13 5.75 -3.19
CA ARG A 51 -14.12 4.82 -2.63
C ARG A 51 -14.55 3.68 -3.57
N ILE A 52 -14.51 3.91 -4.88
CA ILE A 52 -14.88 2.90 -5.87
C ILE A 52 -13.80 1.81 -6.01
N SER A 53 -12.57 2.07 -5.58
CA SER A 53 -11.45 1.12 -5.65
C SER A 53 -11.75 -0.17 -4.90
N ASP A 54 -12.43 -0.11 -3.74
CA ASP A 54 -12.85 -1.29 -2.97
C ASP A 54 -13.76 -2.22 -3.78
N THR A 55 -14.69 -1.62 -4.53
CA THR A 55 -15.62 -2.41 -5.37
C THR A 55 -14.90 -3.04 -6.55
N VAL A 56 -13.95 -2.30 -7.15
CA VAL A 56 -13.11 -2.81 -8.25
C VAL A 56 -12.18 -3.90 -7.74
N LEU A 57 -11.58 -3.75 -6.56
CA LEU A 57 -10.73 -4.74 -5.90
C LEU A 57 -11.49 -6.06 -5.65
N LYS A 58 -12.71 -5.98 -5.11
CA LYS A 58 -13.56 -7.15 -4.92
C LYS A 58 -13.87 -7.85 -6.24
N CYS A 59 -14.14 -7.08 -7.31
CA CYS A 59 -14.36 -7.64 -8.64
C CYS A 59 -13.10 -8.31 -9.20
N LEU A 60 -11.91 -7.73 -8.94
CA LEU A 60 -10.62 -8.28 -9.35
C LEU A 60 -10.32 -9.61 -8.63
N ASN A 61 -10.56 -9.68 -7.34
CA ASN A 61 -10.40 -10.90 -6.55
C ASN A 61 -11.39 -12.00 -6.99
N CYS A 62 -12.64 -11.66 -7.32
CA CYS A 62 -13.58 -12.61 -7.91
C CYS A 62 -13.10 -13.12 -9.27
N ALA A 63 -12.49 -12.27 -10.10
CA ALA A 63 -11.96 -12.71 -11.39
C ALA A 63 -10.78 -13.67 -11.21
N ALA A 64 -9.88 -13.41 -10.24
CA ALA A 64 -8.76 -14.30 -9.92
C ALA A 64 -9.25 -15.65 -9.37
N ALA A 65 -10.18 -15.65 -8.44
CA ALA A 65 -10.79 -16.89 -7.92
C ALA A 65 -11.48 -17.69 -9.03
N ASN A 66 -12.15 -17.03 -9.98
CA ASN A 66 -12.72 -17.71 -11.14
C ASN A 66 -11.66 -18.33 -12.04
N ALA A 67 -10.51 -17.65 -12.24
CA ALA A 67 -9.39 -18.17 -13.01
C ALA A 67 -8.76 -19.41 -12.35
N GLU A 68 -8.57 -19.37 -11.06
CA GLU A 68 -8.02 -20.47 -10.27
C GLU A 68 -8.97 -21.69 -10.25
N ASN A 69 -10.26 -21.46 -9.95
CA ASN A 69 -11.21 -22.56 -9.80
C ASN A 69 -11.67 -23.16 -11.13
N ASN A 70 -11.87 -22.35 -12.19
CA ASN A 70 -12.42 -22.84 -13.45
C ASN A 70 -11.33 -23.24 -14.45
N ASP A 71 -10.27 -22.44 -14.52
CA ASP A 71 -9.23 -22.59 -15.54
C ASP A 71 -7.93 -23.16 -14.96
N SER A 72 -7.85 -23.36 -13.63
CA SER A 72 -6.66 -23.83 -12.89
C SER A 72 -5.41 -23.01 -13.20
N ILE A 73 -5.58 -21.69 -13.39
CA ILE A 73 -4.48 -20.76 -13.67
C ILE A 73 -4.06 -20.11 -12.35
N PRO A 74 -2.77 -20.23 -11.95
CA PRO A 74 -2.27 -19.59 -10.74
C PRO A 74 -2.34 -18.04 -10.85
N VAL A 75 -2.63 -17.38 -9.73
CA VAL A 75 -2.83 -15.93 -9.66
C VAL A 75 -1.60 -15.14 -10.13
N GLU A 76 -0.40 -15.72 -9.98
CA GLU A 76 0.88 -15.11 -10.38
C GLU A 76 1.01 -14.88 -11.88
N GLU A 77 0.33 -15.71 -12.67
CA GLU A 77 0.36 -15.67 -14.14
C GLU A 77 -0.74 -14.77 -14.73
N LEU A 78 -1.55 -14.12 -13.88
CA LEU A 78 -2.67 -13.31 -14.31
C LEU A 78 -2.32 -11.82 -14.49
N PHE A 79 -2.87 -11.24 -15.54
CA PHE A 79 -2.84 -9.79 -15.78
C PHE A 79 -4.21 -9.27 -16.22
N VAL A 80 -4.41 -7.96 -16.07
CA VAL A 80 -5.65 -7.31 -16.50
C VAL A 80 -5.62 -7.09 -18.01
N SER A 81 -6.19 -8.03 -18.77
CA SER A 81 -6.26 -7.98 -20.23
C SER A 81 -7.22 -6.89 -20.70
N ALA A 82 -8.41 -6.81 -20.11
CA ALA A 82 -9.38 -5.78 -20.42
C ALA A 82 -10.19 -5.38 -19.19
N CYS A 83 -10.50 -4.10 -19.09
CA CYS A 83 -11.36 -3.56 -18.06
C CYS A 83 -12.19 -2.41 -18.64
N TYR A 84 -13.49 -2.43 -18.36
CA TYR A 84 -14.40 -1.36 -18.84
C TYR A 84 -15.60 -1.19 -17.90
N ALA A 85 -16.19 -0.01 -17.98
CA ALA A 85 -17.38 0.34 -17.23
C ALA A 85 -18.44 0.92 -18.17
N ASP A 86 -19.60 0.26 -18.17
CA ASP A 86 -20.76 0.65 -18.94
C ASP A 86 -21.73 1.45 -18.07
N GLU A 87 -22.53 2.31 -18.70
CA GLU A 87 -23.55 3.07 -17.99
C GLU A 87 -24.76 2.18 -17.70
N GLY A 88 -25.19 2.17 -16.45
CA GLY A 88 -26.40 1.52 -16.01
C GLY A 88 -27.60 2.49 -15.90
N PRO A 89 -28.75 2.00 -15.48
CA PRO A 89 -29.94 2.81 -15.31
C PRO A 89 -29.72 3.94 -14.31
N THR A 90 -30.21 5.12 -14.64
CA THR A 90 -30.09 6.31 -13.80
C THR A 90 -31.31 6.49 -12.95
N LEU A 91 -31.16 6.51 -11.62
CA LEU A 91 -32.24 6.81 -10.69
C LEU A 91 -32.46 8.32 -10.65
N LYS A 92 -33.67 8.74 -11.01
CA LYS A 92 -34.07 10.15 -10.99
C LYS A 92 -34.59 10.50 -9.60
N ARG A 93 -34.09 11.58 -8.99
CA ARG A 93 -34.53 12.13 -7.71
C ARG A 93 -34.74 13.62 -7.88
N TRP A 94 -35.59 14.22 -7.04
CA TRP A 94 -35.86 15.63 -7.04
C TRP A 94 -35.47 16.24 -5.69
N ARG A 95 -34.95 17.43 -5.74
CA ARG A 95 -34.65 18.22 -4.54
C ARG A 95 -35.41 19.53 -4.63
N PRO A 96 -36.30 19.85 -3.66
CA PRO A 96 -36.98 21.13 -3.62
C PRO A 96 -35.95 22.26 -3.45
N ARG A 97 -36.22 23.39 -4.08
CA ARG A 97 -35.45 24.62 -4.04
C ARG A 97 -36.33 25.79 -3.73
N ALA A 98 -35.74 26.99 -3.55
CA ALA A 98 -36.49 28.21 -3.29
C ALA A 98 -37.52 28.52 -4.39
N ARG A 99 -38.55 29.28 -4.06
CA ARG A 99 -39.64 29.71 -4.95
C ARG A 99 -40.41 28.57 -5.63
N GLY A 100 -40.67 27.49 -4.90
CA GLY A 100 -41.45 26.36 -5.42
C GLY A 100 -40.81 25.57 -6.56
N ARG A 101 -39.53 25.80 -6.86
CA ARG A 101 -38.79 25.06 -7.90
C ARG A 101 -38.26 23.74 -7.37
N ALA A 102 -38.08 22.75 -8.24
CA ALA A 102 -37.42 21.51 -7.92
C ALA A 102 -36.30 21.22 -8.94
N THR A 103 -35.12 20.78 -8.45
CA THR A 103 -34.01 20.40 -9.30
C THR A 103 -33.87 18.89 -9.36
N ARG A 104 -33.59 18.36 -10.55
CA ARG A 104 -33.39 16.94 -10.79
C ARG A 104 -32.02 16.51 -10.35
N ILE A 105 -31.93 15.45 -9.53
CA ILE A 105 -30.69 14.77 -9.13
C ILE A 105 -30.64 13.41 -9.84
N ARG A 106 -29.57 13.18 -10.59
CA ARG A 106 -29.34 11.90 -11.28
C ARG A 106 -28.39 11.04 -10.42
N LYS A 107 -28.90 9.94 -9.84
CA LYS A 107 -28.09 8.91 -9.19
C LYS A 107 -27.72 7.87 -10.24
N ARG A 108 -26.52 8.00 -10.84
CA ARG A 108 -26.05 7.12 -11.91
C ARG A 108 -25.58 5.79 -11.33
N THR A 109 -25.81 4.72 -12.07
CA THR A 109 -25.23 3.41 -11.82
C THR A 109 -24.32 3.01 -12.96
N SER A 110 -23.46 2.02 -12.73
CA SER A 110 -22.56 1.47 -13.74
C SER A 110 -22.42 -0.03 -13.61
N HIS A 111 -21.99 -0.67 -14.67
CA HIS A 111 -21.64 -2.07 -14.74
C HIS A 111 -20.13 -2.15 -14.96
N ILE A 112 -19.44 -2.91 -14.12
CA ILE A 112 -17.98 -3.09 -14.19
C ILE A 112 -17.70 -4.47 -14.73
N THR A 113 -16.88 -4.57 -15.75
CA THR A 113 -16.42 -5.84 -16.30
C THR A 113 -14.89 -5.84 -16.29
N LEU A 114 -14.31 -6.91 -15.74
CA LEU A 114 -12.88 -7.20 -15.74
C LEU A 114 -12.65 -8.53 -16.44
N ILE A 115 -11.61 -8.59 -17.28
CA ILE A 115 -11.17 -9.79 -17.97
C ILE A 115 -9.69 -9.95 -17.65
N LEU A 116 -9.35 -11.06 -16.99
CA LEU A 116 -7.99 -11.45 -16.71
C LEU A 116 -7.48 -12.39 -17.81
N GLY A 117 -6.31 -12.11 -18.32
CA GLY A 117 -5.60 -12.96 -19.25
C GLY A 117 -4.41 -13.64 -18.57
N ARG A 118 -3.96 -14.76 -19.11
CA ARG A 118 -2.72 -15.44 -18.71
C ARG A 118 -1.55 -14.87 -19.50
N TYR A 119 -0.45 -14.59 -18.85
CA TYR A 119 0.81 -14.24 -19.52
C TYR A 119 1.31 -15.39 -20.39
N SER A 120 1.97 -15.07 -21.51
CA SER A 120 2.72 -16.08 -22.25
C SER A 120 3.95 -16.54 -21.44
N PRO A 121 4.46 -17.77 -21.66
CA PRO A 121 5.64 -18.27 -20.95
C PRO A 121 6.87 -17.36 -21.13
N GLU A 122 7.01 -16.74 -22.30
CA GLU A 122 8.09 -15.78 -22.58
C GLU A 122 7.97 -14.51 -21.73
N GLN A 123 6.77 -13.94 -21.64
CA GLN A 123 6.50 -12.77 -20.81
C GLN A 123 6.70 -13.04 -19.31
N LEU A 124 6.37 -14.27 -18.86
CA LEU A 124 6.63 -14.67 -17.47
C LEU A 124 8.13 -14.76 -17.16
N ALA A 125 8.92 -15.29 -18.10
CA ALA A 125 10.38 -15.33 -17.95
C ALA A 125 10.97 -13.92 -17.86
N GLU A 126 10.57 -12.99 -18.72
CA GLU A 126 10.99 -11.59 -18.67
C GLU A 126 10.58 -10.89 -17.36
N LEU A 127 9.37 -11.15 -16.86
CA LEU A 127 8.91 -10.57 -15.60
C LEU A 127 9.71 -11.08 -14.40
N ARG A 128 10.04 -12.37 -14.38
CA ARG A 128 10.89 -12.98 -13.34
C ARG A 128 12.29 -12.39 -13.37
N GLU A 129 12.91 -12.33 -14.52
CA GLU A 129 14.23 -11.72 -14.69
C GLU A 129 14.26 -10.25 -14.23
N ARG A 130 13.25 -9.47 -14.62
CA ARG A 130 13.12 -8.08 -14.19
C ARG A 130 12.91 -7.95 -12.67
N ALA A 131 12.16 -8.87 -12.06
CA ALA A 131 11.96 -8.90 -10.61
C ALA A 131 13.25 -9.23 -9.86
N GLU A 132 14.04 -10.18 -10.35
CA GLU A 132 15.35 -10.55 -9.80
C GLU A 132 16.34 -9.39 -9.88
N LEU A 133 16.43 -8.73 -11.03
CA LEU A 133 17.28 -7.54 -11.19
C LEU A 133 16.89 -6.42 -10.23
N ARG A 134 15.58 -6.18 -10.03
CA ARG A 134 15.09 -5.18 -9.08
C ARG A 134 15.37 -5.59 -7.64
N GLY A 135 15.18 -6.86 -7.28
CA GLY A 135 15.49 -7.41 -5.96
C GLY A 135 16.96 -7.24 -5.61
N ASN A 136 17.86 -7.61 -6.52
CA ASN A 136 19.30 -7.47 -6.33
C ASN A 136 19.74 -6.01 -6.17
N SER A 137 19.19 -5.08 -6.98
CA SER A 137 19.52 -3.65 -6.87
C SER A 137 19.05 -3.06 -5.54
N THR A 138 17.87 -3.46 -5.05
CA THR A 138 17.32 -2.98 -3.77
C THR A 138 18.11 -3.52 -2.59
N GLN A 139 18.55 -4.79 -2.62
CA GLN A 139 19.37 -5.37 -1.56
C GLN A 139 20.76 -4.74 -1.50
N GLN A 140 21.39 -4.49 -2.66
CA GLN A 140 22.68 -3.81 -2.72
C GLN A 140 22.62 -2.39 -2.15
N SER A 141 21.60 -1.60 -2.54
CA SER A 141 21.42 -0.24 -2.02
C SER A 141 21.12 -0.21 -0.52
N ALA A 142 20.36 -1.18 0.00
CA ALA A 142 20.06 -1.29 1.42
C ALA A 142 21.30 -1.67 2.25
N THR A 143 22.12 -2.59 1.75
CA THR A 143 23.37 -2.98 2.42
C THR A 143 24.39 -1.86 2.40
N GLU A 144 24.48 -1.12 1.32
CA GLU A 144 25.37 0.02 1.17
C GLU A 144 24.96 1.20 2.07
N SER A 145 23.68 1.51 2.13
CA SER A 145 23.14 2.52 3.04
C SER A 145 23.34 2.15 4.52
N ARG A 146 23.22 0.86 4.87
CA ARG A 146 23.50 0.36 6.23
C ARG A 146 24.99 0.47 6.58
N LYS A 147 25.89 0.10 5.66
CA LYS A 147 27.34 0.27 5.83
C LYS A 147 27.70 1.73 6.04
N ARG A 148 27.12 2.63 5.27
CA ARG A 148 27.35 4.08 5.39
C ARG A 148 26.88 4.65 6.73
N ARG A 149 25.73 4.17 7.26
CA ARG A 149 25.26 4.56 8.61
C ARG A 149 26.21 4.08 9.71
N VAL A 150 26.67 2.82 9.63
CA VAL A 150 27.62 2.25 10.60
C VAL A 150 28.97 2.96 10.54
N ALA A 151 29.45 3.32 9.37
CA ALA A 151 30.68 4.09 9.22
C ALA A 151 30.55 5.47 9.89
N LYS A 152 29.43 6.17 9.64
CA LYS A 152 29.17 7.48 10.23
C LYS A 152 29.02 7.45 11.76
N SER A 153 28.41 6.39 12.32
CA SER A 153 28.33 6.26 13.78
C SER A 153 29.68 6.00 14.42
N LYS A 154 30.56 5.24 13.75
CA LYS A 154 31.94 5.04 14.24
C LYS A 154 32.79 6.30 14.16
N GLU A 155 32.64 7.12 13.13
CA GLU A 155 33.29 8.42 13.04
C GLU A 155 32.86 9.33 14.20
N SER A 156 31.55 9.40 14.52
CA SER A 156 31.05 10.20 15.64
C SER A 156 31.54 9.69 17.01
N GLU A 157 31.68 8.39 17.19
CA GLU A 157 32.23 7.80 18.43
C GLU A 157 33.73 8.11 18.61
N ILE A 158 34.48 8.21 17.52
CA ILE A 158 35.92 8.61 17.57
C ILE A 158 36.05 10.08 17.88
N ASP A 159 35.21 10.94 17.29
CA ASP A 159 35.21 12.38 17.55
C ASP A 159 34.82 12.68 19.01
N ASP A 160 33.84 11.95 19.58
CA ASP A 160 33.43 12.08 20.98
C ASP A 160 34.54 11.60 21.95
N GLN A 161 35.29 10.54 21.62
CA GLN A 161 36.45 10.06 22.42
C GLN A 161 37.62 11.03 22.38
N SER A 162 37.92 11.61 21.23
CA SER A 162 38.98 12.62 21.13
C SER A 162 38.65 13.90 21.88
N ALA A 163 37.35 14.30 21.93
CA ALA A 163 36.91 15.44 22.70
C ALA A 163 36.96 15.20 24.23
N LEU A 164 36.81 13.94 24.68
CA LEU A 164 36.91 13.58 26.09
C LEU A 164 38.37 13.57 26.55
N GLU A 165 39.31 13.11 25.70
CA GLU A 165 40.75 13.13 26.01
C GLU A 165 41.31 14.55 26.10
N GLU A 166 40.85 15.49 25.27
CA GLU A 166 41.24 16.92 25.37
C GLU A 166 40.70 17.62 26.64
N VAL A 167 39.60 17.14 27.22
CA VAL A 167 39.03 17.68 28.47
C VAL A 167 39.75 17.13 29.71
N GLU A 168 40.29 15.90 29.68
CA GLU A 168 41.08 15.33 30.80
C GLU A 168 42.47 15.97 30.94
N ASP A 169 43.09 16.30 29.81
CA ASP A 169 44.43 16.97 29.84
C ASP A 169 44.38 18.43 30.31
N SER A 170 43.16 19.05 30.29
CA SER A 170 42.97 20.43 30.80
C SER A 170 42.52 20.52 32.26
N SER A 171 42.28 19.38 32.94
CA SER A 171 41.74 19.36 34.32
C SER A 171 42.83 19.14 35.42
N GLU A 172 44.10 18.95 35.06
CA GLU A 172 45.16 18.75 36.06
C GLU A 172 45.74 20.06 36.69
N LEU A 173 45.22 21.22 36.39
CA LEU A 173 45.78 22.50 36.89
C LEU A 173 44.82 23.37 37.68
N VAL A 174 43.92 22.84 38.52
CA VAL A 174 43.24 23.69 39.54
C VAL A 174 42.98 22.86 40.79
N ASP A 175 43.86 22.93 41.74
CA ASP A 175 43.65 22.57 43.15
C ASP A 175 42.69 23.52 43.87
N GLY A 176 41.75 22.93 44.59
CA GLY A 176 41.24 23.45 45.84
C GLY A 176 40.05 24.39 45.78
N ASN A 177 38.85 23.91 46.02
CA ASN A 177 38.01 24.42 47.07
C ASN A 177 36.79 23.54 47.35
N ASP A 178 36.63 23.20 48.64
CA ASP A 178 35.48 22.50 49.22
C ASP A 178 34.17 23.23 48.97
N ASN A 179 33.16 22.52 48.50
CA ASN A 179 31.77 22.63 48.95
C ASN A 179 30.91 21.53 48.37
N GLN A 180 30.49 20.58 49.18
CA GLN A 180 29.36 19.70 48.91
C GLN A 180 28.06 20.48 48.94
N PRO A 181 27.10 20.18 48.09
CA PRO A 181 25.76 19.87 48.61
C PRO A 181 25.23 18.53 48.15
N GLU A 182 24.57 17.91 49.10
CA GLU A 182 23.73 16.72 49.02
C GLU A 182 22.80 16.70 47.80
N VAL A 183 22.74 15.58 47.11
CA VAL A 183 21.66 15.32 46.16
C VAL A 183 20.90 14.07 46.64
N GLU A 184 19.69 14.34 47.08
CA GLU A 184 18.68 13.38 47.45
C GLU A 184 18.24 12.52 46.22
N GLU A 185 17.93 11.30 46.56
CA GLU A 185 17.38 10.22 45.73
C GLU A 185 16.13 10.63 44.92
N VAL A 186 16.16 10.36 43.60
CA VAL A 186 14.94 10.16 42.81
C VAL A 186 15.15 8.95 41.90
N ASP A 187 15.09 7.76 42.49
CA ASP A 187 14.88 6.50 41.80
C ASP A 187 13.65 5.81 42.37
N LYS A 188 12.50 6.03 41.73
CA LYS A 188 11.30 5.18 41.85
C LYS A 188 10.18 5.69 40.95
N SER A 189 10.25 5.46 39.67
CA SER A 189 9.07 5.59 38.81
C SER A 189 9.10 4.78 37.49
N SER A 190 9.99 3.81 37.34
CA SER A 190 10.03 2.97 36.12
C SER A 190 9.51 1.54 36.27
N GLU A 191 9.18 1.09 37.50
CA GLU A 191 8.66 -0.28 37.71
C GLU A 191 7.13 -0.42 37.71
N ALA A 192 6.37 0.68 37.65
CA ALA A 192 4.91 0.63 37.74
C ALA A 192 4.18 0.58 36.36
N VAL A 193 4.89 0.59 35.25
CA VAL A 193 4.27 0.62 33.93
C VAL A 193 4.27 -0.76 33.24
N ASP A 194 5.15 -1.65 33.64
CA ASP A 194 5.24 -3.00 33.04
C ASP A 194 4.24 -4.02 33.63
N GLU A 195 3.76 -3.82 34.86
CA GLU A 195 2.75 -4.71 35.46
C GLU A 195 1.32 -4.49 34.95
N ALA A 196 1.00 -3.32 34.40
CA ALA A 196 -0.35 -3.01 33.89
C ALA A 196 -0.62 -3.57 32.47
N ILE A 197 0.38 -4.05 31.76
CA ILE A 197 0.24 -4.59 30.40
C ILE A 197 0.01 -6.12 30.42
N GLU A 198 0.46 -6.83 31.44
CA GLU A 198 0.26 -8.29 31.56
C GLU A 198 -1.14 -8.69 32.05
N GLU A 199 -1.83 -7.85 32.84
CA GLU A 199 -3.19 -8.17 33.31
C GLU A 199 -4.29 -7.99 32.25
N SER A 200 -4.05 -7.22 31.20
CA SER A 200 -5.06 -7.02 30.14
C SER A 200 -5.09 -8.10 29.06
N MET A 201 -4.15 -9.04 29.04
CA MET A 201 -4.09 -10.15 28.07
C MET A 201 -4.68 -11.48 28.53
N VAL A 202 -5.19 -11.57 29.76
CA VAL A 202 -5.71 -12.84 30.33
C VAL A 202 -7.24 -12.93 30.34
N GLU A 203 -7.98 -11.86 30.02
CA GLU A 203 -9.46 -11.87 30.03
C GLU A 203 -10.15 -12.05 28.66
N GLU A 204 -9.43 -12.37 27.59
CA GLU A 204 -10.04 -12.75 26.27
C GLU A 204 -9.58 -14.16 25.84
N ASN A 205 -10.02 -15.19 26.59
CA ASN A 205 -10.07 -16.55 26.06
C ASN A 205 -11.33 -17.27 26.57
#